data_fd6a0ecae4ded4db8d529a3ae68b88b6
#
_entry.id   fd6a0ecae4ded4db8d529a3ae68b88b6
#
_cell.length_a   1.000
_cell.length_b   1.000
_cell.length_c   1.000
_cell.angle_alpha   90.00
_cell.angle_beta   90.00
_cell.angle_gamma   90.00
#
_symmetry.space_group_name_H-M   'P 1'
#
loop_
_entity.id
_entity.type
_entity.pdbx_description
1 polymer ?
#
loop_
_entity_poly.entity_id
_entity_poly.type
_entity_poly.pdbx_seq_one_letter_code
_entity_poly.pdbx_strand_id
1 'polypeptide(L)'
;MISSYVGENDEFERQMLSGELEVDLIPQGSLAERCRAGGAGIPAFFTPAGYGTEVGEGKEVREFNGQPHILEQALLADFAIVKAWKGDTAGNLIYKGTARNFNPPMAMAGKITI
;
A
#
# COMPACT_ATOMS: atom_id res chain seq x y z
N MET A 1 0.53 -11.99 1.24
CA MET A 1 -0.23 -10.89 0.58
C MET A 1 -0.37 -9.71 1.51
N ILE A 2 -0.14 -8.51 1.03
CA ILE A 2 -0.37 -7.26 1.77
C ILE A 2 -1.58 -6.59 1.13
N SER A 3 -2.60 -6.29 1.92
CA SER A 3 -3.86 -5.70 1.43
C SER A 3 -4.46 -4.76 2.47
N SER A 4 -5.23 -3.79 2.01
CA SER A 4 -6.01 -2.92 2.89
C SER A 4 -7.46 -3.37 3.05
N TYR A 5 -7.93 -4.28 2.21
CA TYR A 5 -9.32 -4.72 2.19
C TYR A 5 -9.45 -6.07 1.49
N VAL A 6 -10.26 -6.96 2.07
CA VAL A 6 -10.56 -8.27 1.46
C VAL A 6 -11.68 -8.14 0.44
N GLY A 7 -12.68 -7.34 0.74
CA GLY A 7 -13.76 -6.98 -0.15
C GLY A 7 -14.69 -8.13 -0.51
N GLU A 8 -15.22 -8.08 -1.71
CA GLU A 8 -16.19 -9.02 -2.25
C GLU A 8 -15.52 -10.13 -3.08
N ASN A 9 -14.23 -10.38 -2.86
CA ASN A 9 -13.51 -11.45 -3.55
C ASN A 9 -13.60 -12.74 -2.75
N ASP A 10 -14.52 -13.60 -3.11
CA ASP A 10 -14.81 -14.85 -2.39
C ASP A 10 -13.61 -15.79 -2.34
N GLU A 11 -12.83 -15.87 -3.42
CA GLU A 11 -11.65 -16.73 -3.46
C GLU A 11 -10.53 -16.21 -2.55
N PHE A 12 -10.33 -14.90 -2.49
CA PHE A 12 -9.39 -14.28 -1.58
C PHE A 12 -9.78 -14.57 -0.12
N GLU A 13 -11.06 -14.35 0.21
CA GLU A 13 -11.60 -14.61 1.54
C GLU A 13 -11.46 -16.09 1.92
N ARG A 14 -11.81 -16.99 1.01
CA ARG A 14 -11.66 -18.44 1.21
C ARG A 14 -10.23 -18.82 1.53
N GLN A 15 -9.27 -18.37 0.74
CA GLN A 15 -7.86 -18.69 0.95
C GLN A 15 -7.31 -18.11 2.26
N MET A 16 -7.75 -16.90 2.62
CA MET A 16 -7.37 -16.26 3.88
C MET A 16 -7.90 -17.05 5.08
N LEU A 17 -9.17 -17.43 5.08
CA LEU A 17 -9.80 -18.15 6.17
C LEU A 17 -9.30 -19.59 6.30
N SER A 18 -8.97 -20.25 5.20
CA SER A 18 -8.42 -21.61 5.21
C SER A 18 -6.95 -21.68 5.59
N GLY A 19 -6.25 -20.56 5.65
CA GLY A 19 -4.82 -20.49 5.92
C GLY A 19 -3.93 -20.83 4.72
N GLU A 20 -4.51 -21.03 3.53
CA GLU A 20 -3.73 -21.26 2.30
C GLU A 20 -2.95 -20.02 1.86
N LEU A 21 -3.44 -18.82 2.24
CA LEU A 21 -2.84 -17.55 1.92
C LEU A 21 -2.53 -16.76 3.19
N GLU A 22 -1.26 -16.42 3.39
CA GLU A 22 -0.85 -15.51 4.44
C GLU A 22 -1.20 -14.07 4.00
N VAL A 23 -1.94 -13.35 4.84
CA VAL A 23 -2.44 -12.01 4.53
C VAL A 23 -2.12 -11.04 5.65
N ASP A 24 -1.44 -9.95 5.31
CA ASP A 24 -1.27 -8.79 6.18
C ASP A 24 -2.28 -7.72 5.79
N LEU A 25 -3.26 -7.47 6.65
CA LEU A 25 -4.21 -6.37 6.49
C LEU A 25 -3.64 -5.12 7.15
N ILE A 26 -3.47 -4.06 6.37
CA ILE A 26 -2.92 -2.80 6.85
C ILE A 26 -3.86 -1.63 6.49
N PRO A 27 -3.83 -0.52 7.26
CA PRO A 27 -4.66 0.64 6.93
C PRO A 27 -4.40 1.13 5.50
N GLN A 28 -5.47 1.51 4.81
CA GLN A 28 -5.40 1.91 3.40
C GLN A 28 -4.41 3.06 3.17
N GLY A 29 -4.44 4.09 4.02
CA GLY A 29 -3.50 5.20 3.92
C GLY A 29 -2.06 4.77 4.10
N SER A 30 -1.79 3.83 5.01
CA SER A 30 -0.45 3.28 5.22
C SER A 30 0.03 2.50 4.00
N LEU A 31 -0.83 1.71 3.37
CA LEU A 31 -0.48 0.98 2.15
C LEU A 31 -0.11 1.93 1.01
N ALA A 32 -0.94 2.95 0.77
CA ALA A 32 -0.67 3.97 -0.25
C ALA A 32 0.65 4.70 0.02
N GLU A 33 0.89 5.10 1.27
CA GLU A 33 2.11 5.82 1.65
C GLU A 33 3.35 4.94 1.57
N ARG A 34 3.26 3.66 1.90
CA ARG A 34 4.36 2.70 1.72
C ARG A 34 4.76 2.58 0.25
N CYS A 35 3.80 2.52 -0.66
CA CYS A 35 4.07 2.53 -2.10
C CYS A 35 4.70 3.84 -2.55
N ARG A 36 4.18 4.97 -2.09
CA ARG A 36 4.71 6.30 -2.42
C ARG A 36 6.15 6.46 -1.92
N ALA A 37 6.41 6.08 -0.69
CA ALA A 37 7.74 6.14 -0.09
C ALA A 37 8.74 5.28 -0.88
N GLY A 38 8.35 4.06 -1.27
CA GLY A 38 9.17 3.19 -2.09
C GLY A 38 9.55 3.84 -3.42
N GLY A 39 8.60 4.42 -4.12
CA GLY A 39 8.84 5.11 -5.39
C GLY A 39 9.67 6.39 -5.25
N ALA A 40 9.61 7.05 -4.11
CA ALA A 40 10.35 8.29 -3.82
C ALA A 40 11.76 8.04 -3.22
N GLY A 41 12.12 6.79 -2.97
CA GLY A 41 13.39 6.47 -2.32
C GLY A 41 13.43 6.73 -0.82
N ILE A 42 12.27 6.85 -0.18
CA ILE A 42 12.14 7.02 1.27
C ILE A 42 12.07 5.63 1.91
N PRO A 43 13.03 5.22 2.75
CA PRO A 43 13.09 3.84 3.24
C PRO A 43 12.00 3.49 4.26
N ALA A 44 11.54 4.48 5.03
CA ALA A 44 10.56 4.30 6.09
C ALA A 44 9.93 5.63 6.48
N PHE A 45 8.79 5.58 7.18
CA PHE A 45 8.10 6.76 7.68
C PHE A 45 7.33 6.43 8.95
N PHE A 46 6.94 7.45 9.71
CA PHE A 46 6.10 7.32 10.89
C PHE A 46 4.67 7.72 10.57
N THR A 47 3.71 6.98 11.12
CA THR A 47 2.28 7.24 10.95
C THR A 47 1.52 6.94 12.23
N PRO A 48 0.49 7.74 12.59
CA PRO A 48 -0.39 7.41 13.71
C PRO A 48 -1.37 6.27 13.40
N ALA A 49 -1.56 5.95 12.12
CA ALA A 49 -2.50 4.90 11.70
C ALA A 49 -2.02 3.52 12.16
N GLY A 50 -2.91 2.78 12.84
CA GLY A 50 -2.61 1.45 13.35
C GLY A 50 -1.96 1.39 14.72
N TYR A 51 -1.61 2.53 15.33
CA TYR A 51 -1.12 2.55 16.71
C TYR A 51 -2.18 1.99 17.69
N GLY A 52 -1.74 1.14 18.60
CA GLY A 52 -2.66 0.51 19.57
C GLY A 52 -3.47 -0.67 19.01
N THR A 53 -3.19 -1.08 17.78
CA THR A 53 -3.80 -2.25 17.13
C THR A 53 -2.76 -3.32 16.83
N GLU A 54 -3.20 -4.48 16.34
CA GLU A 54 -2.30 -5.55 15.91
C GLU A 54 -1.30 -5.10 14.83
N VAL A 55 -1.70 -4.13 14.01
CA VAL A 55 -0.83 -3.56 12.96
C VAL A 55 0.41 -2.90 13.56
N GLY A 56 0.30 -2.29 14.74
CA GLY A 56 1.39 -1.61 15.41
C GLY A 56 2.26 -2.50 16.28
N GLU A 57 1.90 -3.77 16.49
CA GLU A 57 2.66 -4.68 17.36
C GLU A 57 4.07 -4.92 16.83
N GLY A 58 5.06 -4.80 17.71
CA GLY A 58 6.46 -5.01 17.39
C GLY A 58 7.12 -3.90 16.56
N LYS A 59 6.40 -2.83 16.23
CA LYS A 59 6.94 -1.70 15.47
C LYS A 59 7.47 -0.62 16.40
N GLU A 60 8.51 0.09 15.96
CA GLU A 60 9.04 1.24 16.70
C GLU A 60 7.96 2.31 16.86
N VAL A 61 7.86 2.88 18.06
CA VAL A 61 6.93 3.96 18.37
C VAL A 61 7.71 5.23 18.68
N ARG A 62 7.28 6.36 18.11
CA ARG A 62 7.82 7.67 18.39
C ARG A 62 6.71 8.70 18.47
N GLU A 63 6.79 9.62 19.42
CA GLU A 63 5.83 10.71 19.52
C GLU A 63 6.20 11.88 18.62
N PHE A 64 5.18 12.42 17.95
CA PHE A 64 5.25 13.68 17.21
C PHE A 64 4.08 14.55 17.64
N ASN A 65 4.35 15.77 18.12
CA ASN A 65 3.34 16.69 18.63
C ASN A 65 2.42 16.07 19.70
N GLY A 66 2.98 15.21 20.57
CA GLY A 66 2.23 14.53 21.61
C GLY A 66 1.40 13.34 21.14
N GLN A 67 1.46 12.97 19.87
CA GLN A 67 0.74 11.84 19.29
C GLN A 67 1.69 10.69 18.97
N PRO A 68 1.41 9.46 19.47
CA PRO A 68 2.23 8.30 19.14
C PRO A 68 2.09 7.91 17.67
N HIS A 69 3.22 7.57 17.06
CA HIS A 69 3.32 7.11 15.69
C HIS A 69 4.09 5.80 15.64
N ILE A 70 3.76 4.94 14.69
CA ILE A 70 4.49 3.70 14.43
C ILE A 70 5.35 3.83 13.18
N LEU A 71 6.47 3.11 13.16
CA LEU A 71 7.36 3.06 12.00
C LEU A 71 6.82 2.06 10.97
N GLU A 72 6.58 2.55 9.76
CA GLU A 72 6.21 1.74 8.60
C GLU A 72 7.33 1.78 7.57
N GLN A 73 7.63 0.63 6.95
CA GLN A 73 8.64 0.53 5.92
C GLN A 73 8.07 0.77 4.53
N ALA A 74 8.89 1.30 3.63
CA ALA A 74 8.55 1.44 2.23
C ALA A 74 8.23 0.09 1.59
N LEU A 75 7.36 0.10 0.61
CA LEU A 75 7.01 -1.07 -0.20
C LEU A 75 7.56 -0.87 -1.62
N LEU A 76 8.39 -1.82 -2.04
CA LEU A 76 8.93 -1.90 -3.39
C LEU A 76 8.55 -3.25 -3.98
N ALA A 77 8.27 -3.26 -5.28
CA ALA A 77 7.97 -4.46 -6.03
C ALA A 77 8.82 -4.54 -7.31
N ASP A 78 9.00 -5.73 -7.82
CA ASP A 78 9.69 -5.91 -9.12
C ASP A 78 8.81 -5.43 -10.26
N PHE A 79 7.50 -5.69 -10.17
CA PHE A 79 6.52 -5.28 -11.17
C PHE A 79 5.35 -4.57 -10.51
N ALA A 80 4.84 -3.53 -11.16
CA ALA A 80 3.58 -2.90 -10.84
C ALA A 80 2.63 -3.02 -12.04
N ILE A 81 1.40 -3.43 -11.78
CA ILE A 81 0.34 -3.49 -12.79
C ILE A 81 -0.68 -2.42 -12.42
N VAL A 82 -0.89 -1.47 -13.32
CA VAL A 82 -1.79 -0.34 -13.08
C VAL A 82 -2.81 -0.22 -14.21
N LYS A 83 -3.93 0.44 -13.90
CA LYS A 83 -4.98 0.71 -14.87
C LYS A 83 -5.15 2.22 -15.02
N ALA A 84 -5.19 2.68 -16.26
CA ALA A 84 -5.49 4.07 -16.58
C ALA A 84 -6.64 4.13 -17.60
N TRP A 85 -7.21 5.33 -17.79
CA TRP A 85 -8.21 5.55 -18.82
C TRP A 85 -7.58 5.78 -20.18
N LYS A 86 -6.53 6.57 -20.23
CA LYS A 86 -5.76 6.89 -21.45
C LYS A 86 -4.28 6.98 -21.13
N GLY A 87 -3.45 6.62 -22.08
CA GLY A 87 -2.01 6.77 -22.01
C GLY A 87 -1.45 7.25 -23.34
N ASP A 88 -0.28 7.85 -23.30
CA ASP A 88 0.48 8.22 -24.50
C ASP A 88 1.70 7.32 -24.68
N THR A 89 2.41 7.50 -25.77
CA THR A 89 3.62 6.71 -26.08
C THR A 89 4.82 7.02 -25.19
N ALA A 90 4.75 8.14 -24.44
CA ALA A 90 5.78 8.52 -23.47
C ALA A 90 5.50 7.99 -22.06
N GLY A 91 4.40 7.25 -21.87
CA GLY A 91 4.04 6.67 -20.57
C GLY A 91 3.23 7.59 -19.67
N ASN A 92 2.75 8.71 -20.15
CA ASN A 92 1.84 9.58 -19.39
C ASN A 92 0.45 8.96 -19.33
N LEU A 93 -0.17 8.97 -18.16
CA LEU A 93 -1.45 8.34 -17.91
C LEU A 93 -2.49 9.35 -17.42
N ILE A 94 -3.73 9.17 -17.88
CA ILE A 94 -4.90 9.92 -17.41
C ILE A 94 -5.87 8.94 -16.77
N TYR A 95 -6.35 9.28 -15.57
CA TYR A 95 -7.31 8.51 -14.82
C TYR A 95 -8.69 9.16 -14.89
N LYS A 96 -9.74 8.34 -14.77
CA LYS A 96 -11.12 8.82 -14.81
C LYS A 96 -11.84 8.43 -13.53
N GLY A 97 -12.42 9.39 -12.83
CA GLY A 97 -13.19 9.16 -11.61
C GLY A 97 -12.37 8.49 -10.52
N THR A 98 -12.96 7.51 -9.84
CA THR A 98 -12.32 6.74 -8.77
C THR A 98 -11.24 5.77 -9.26
N ALA A 99 -11.09 5.59 -10.57
CA ALA A 99 -10.07 4.72 -11.13
C ALA A 99 -8.64 5.19 -10.88
N ARG A 100 -8.44 6.44 -10.46
CA ARG A 100 -7.14 6.91 -9.98
C ARG A 100 -6.66 6.07 -8.80
N ASN A 101 -7.45 6.00 -7.75
CA ASN A 101 -7.26 5.15 -6.56
C ASN A 101 -5.76 4.97 -6.22
N PHE A 102 -5.27 3.72 -6.10
CA PHE A 102 -3.87 3.40 -5.80
C PHE A 102 -2.95 3.40 -7.03
N ASN A 103 -3.47 3.57 -8.24
CA ASN A 103 -2.66 3.43 -9.45
C ASN A 103 -1.42 4.34 -9.47
N PRO A 104 -1.50 5.67 -9.15
CA PRO A 104 -0.29 6.50 -9.14
C PRO A 104 0.79 6.04 -8.17
N PRO A 105 0.54 5.82 -6.87
CA PRO A 105 1.59 5.35 -5.96
C PRO A 105 2.10 3.96 -6.29
N MET A 106 1.26 3.05 -6.77
CA MET A 106 1.69 1.70 -7.18
C MET A 106 2.59 1.74 -8.40
N ALA A 107 2.31 2.62 -9.37
CA ALA A 107 3.17 2.81 -10.53
C ALA A 107 4.59 3.22 -10.13
N MET A 108 4.73 4.00 -9.05
CA MET A 108 6.03 4.42 -8.53
C MET A 108 6.76 3.30 -7.78
N ALA A 109 6.04 2.38 -7.16
CA ALA A 109 6.60 1.34 -6.30
C ALA A 109 7.23 0.18 -7.10
N GLY A 110 6.84 -0.03 -8.35
CA GLY A 110 7.39 -1.08 -9.21
C GLY A 110 8.69 -0.66 -9.86
N LYS A 111 9.65 -1.57 -9.95
CA LYS A 111 10.85 -1.37 -10.78
C LYS A 111 10.47 -1.32 -12.27
N ILE A 112 9.49 -2.14 -12.65
CA ILE A 112 8.88 -2.16 -13.98
C ILE A 112 7.38 -1.99 -13.81
N THR A 113 6.80 -1.01 -14.49
CA THR A 113 5.36 -0.73 -14.44
C THR A 113 4.71 -1.07 -15.77
N ILE A 114 3.62 -1.84 -15.71
CA ILE A 114 2.83 -2.30 -16.86
C ILE A 114 1.45 -1.66 -16.82
#